data_4b3341473b307cedb25e8ded5f1cac3b
#
_entry.id   4b3341473b307cedb25e8ded5f1cac3b
#
_cell.length_a   1.000
_cell.length_b   1.000
_cell.length_c   1.000
_cell.angle_alpha   90.00
_cell.angle_beta   90.00
_cell.angle_gamma   90.00
#
_symmetry.space_group_name_H-M   'P 1'
#
loop_
_entity.id
_entity.type
_entity.pdbx_description
1 polymer ?
#
loop_
_entity_poly.entity_id
_entity_poly.type
_entity_poly.pdbx_seq_one_letter_code
_entity_poly.pdbx_strand_id
1 'polypeptide(L)'
;MAKSVSKYLSNTQISELIDLSEGLILGSTNIHKFGRNPSVGGIPETIWEQGGIYTYLTAASTVYVYGADVEDGAAGTGARTVTVQGLDANYNAIEETLTVDGAVSTKSFLRVFRAFVASAGSLQTNKGDVLISTAASGGGTVLAKISTVGTGTVYGQGQTNLALYTIPAGKTGYLKNWNVGVGGYNDSVTANLYTREIGNGLIFRTRDVMDVPGGLHQRIYEVPFRLPEKTDIEVRAIASAGTTISSTFDLILVDK
;
A
#
# COMPACT_ATOMS: atom_id res chain seq x y z
N MET A 1 -24.76 5.61 -25.65
CA MET A 1 -24.23 5.22 -26.98
C MET A 1 -23.33 4.02 -26.78
N ALA A 2 -23.67 2.85 -27.33
CA ALA A 2 -22.78 1.70 -27.28
C ALA A 2 -21.52 2.01 -28.08
N LYS A 3 -20.34 2.02 -27.42
CA LYS A 3 -19.06 2.13 -28.12
C LYS A 3 -18.95 0.93 -29.06
N SER A 4 -18.53 1.15 -30.29
CA SER A 4 -18.35 0.10 -31.27
C SER A 4 -17.40 -0.95 -30.73
N VAL A 5 -17.84 -2.20 -30.66
CA VAL A 5 -16.99 -3.32 -30.32
C VAL A 5 -15.87 -3.39 -31.35
N SER A 6 -14.64 -3.28 -30.88
CA SER A 6 -13.46 -3.37 -31.73
C SER A 6 -13.42 -4.71 -32.47
N LYS A 7 -13.00 -4.71 -33.74
CA LYS A 7 -12.96 -5.88 -34.61
C LYS A 7 -12.01 -6.99 -34.20
N TYR A 8 -11.21 -6.79 -33.15
CA TYR A 8 -10.20 -7.75 -32.69
C TYR A 8 -10.45 -8.11 -31.24
N LEU A 9 -10.44 -9.39 -30.89
CA LEU A 9 -10.58 -9.90 -29.52
C LEU A 9 -9.57 -9.25 -28.55
N SER A 10 -8.35 -9.01 -29.00
CA SER A 10 -7.33 -8.28 -28.24
C SER A 10 -7.74 -6.82 -27.91
N ASN A 11 -8.44 -6.17 -28.83
CA ASN A 11 -8.94 -4.82 -28.62
C ASN A 11 -10.16 -4.77 -27.69
N THR A 12 -10.97 -5.84 -27.63
CA THR A 12 -12.08 -5.93 -26.67
C THR A 12 -11.56 -6.01 -25.25
N GLN A 13 -10.54 -6.85 -25.00
CA GLN A 13 -9.91 -6.93 -23.67
C GLN A 13 -9.24 -5.62 -23.26
N ILE A 14 -8.57 -4.93 -24.16
CA ILE A 14 -7.98 -3.61 -23.90
C ILE A 14 -9.07 -2.59 -23.60
N SER A 15 -10.20 -2.59 -24.34
CA SER A 15 -11.33 -1.71 -24.07
C SER A 15 -11.94 -1.94 -22.68
N GLU A 16 -12.12 -3.19 -22.29
CA GLU A 16 -12.63 -3.55 -20.96
C GLU A 16 -11.70 -3.10 -19.83
N LEU A 17 -10.38 -3.27 -19.99
CA LEU A 17 -9.39 -2.81 -19.00
C LEU A 17 -9.35 -1.29 -18.89
N ILE A 18 -9.50 -0.58 -20.02
CA ILE A 18 -9.60 0.89 -20.02
C ILE A 18 -10.92 1.31 -19.34
N ASP A 19 -12.03 0.70 -19.69
CA ASP A 19 -13.34 0.99 -19.09
C ASP A 19 -13.32 0.73 -17.57
N LEU A 20 -12.62 -0.32 -17.11
CA LEU A 20 -12.40 -0.58 -15.70
C LEU A 20 -11.54 0.54 -15.05
N SER A 21 -10.46 0.96 -15.69
CA SER A 21 -9.57 2.00 -15.16
C SER A 21 -10.24 3.37 -15.09
N GLU A 22 -11.15 3.66 -16.01
CA GLU A 22 -11.97 4.88 -16.05
C GLU A 22 -13.19 4.81 -15.12
N GLY A 23 -13.43 3.68 -14.43
CA GLY A 23 -14.59 3.48 -13.56
C GLY A 23 -15.92 3.33 -14.31
N LEU A 24 -15.88 2.97 -15.58
CA LEU A 24 -17.08 2.80 -16.42
C LEU A 24 -17.75 1.43 -16.22
N ILE A 25 -17.08 0.48 -15.56
CA ILE A 25 -17.66 -0.81 -15.18
C ILE A 25 -18.25 -0.66 -13.78
N LEU A 26 -19.58 -0.55 -13.72
CA LEU A 26 -20.30 -0.36 -12.44
C LEU A 26 -20.00 -1.50 -11.46
N GLY A 27 -19.80 -1.13 -10.20
CA GLY A 27 -19.51 -2.07 -9.12
C GLY A 27 -18.11 -2.67 -9.14
N SER A 28 -17.25 -2.23 -10.05
CA SER A 28 -15.87 -2.72 -10.16
C SER A 28 -14.85 -1.59 -10.04
N THR A 29 -13.75 -1.85 -9.35
CA THR A 29 -12.66 -0.88 -9.15
C THR A 29 -11.30 -1.59 -9.25
N ASN A 30 -10.36 -1.00 -9.98
CA ASN A 30 -8.98 -1.49 -10.01
C ASN A 30 -8.18 -0.91 -8.84
N ILE A 31 -7.45 -1.76 -8.12
CA ILE A 31 -6.52 -1.39 -7.05
C ILE A 31 -5.13 -1.82 -7.45
N HIS A 32 -4.23 -0.84 -7.58
CA HIS A 32 -2.80 -1.06 -7.73
C HIS A 32 -2.10 -0.80 -6.41
N LYS A 33 -1.43 -1.80 -5.85
CA LYS A 33 -0.65 -1.70 -4.62
C LYS A 33 0.82 -1.89 -4.92
N PHE A 34 1.63 -1.05 -4.29
CA PHE A 34 3.08 -1.13 -4.38
C PHE A 34 3.69 -0.81 -3.03
N GLY A 35 4.82 -1.44 -2.74
CA GLY A 35 5.60 -1.21 -1.54
C GLY A 35 7.08 -1.32 -1.81
N ARG A 36 7.86 -0.76 -0.91
CA ARG A 36 9.31 -0.83 -0.89
C ARG A 36 9.78 -0.98 0.55
N ASN A 37 10.71 -1.90 0.77
CA ASN A 37 11.49 -1.95 2.00
C ASN A 37 12.96 -1.71 1.62
N PRO A 38 13.59 -0.65 2.13
CA PRO A 38 14.94 -0.27 1.73
C PRO A 38 16.03 -1.23 2.24
N SER A 39 15.72 -2.10 3.23
CA SER A 39 16.73 -2.91 3.90
C SER A 39 16.13 -4.16 4.54
N VAL A 40 15.70 -5.12 3.73
CA VAL A 40 15.23 -6.44 4.22
C VAL A 40 16.43 -7.29 4.62
N GLY A 41 16.37 -7.90 5.80
CA GLY A 41 17.41 -8.75 6.36
C GLY A 41 17.04 -10.24 6.42
N GLY A 42 17.77 -11.00 7.26
CA GLY A 42 17.64 -12.46 7.43
C GLY A 42 16.41 -12.93 8.21
N ILE A 43 15.49 -12.04 8.55
CA ILE A 43 14.20 -12.35 9.18
C ILE A 43 13.06 -11.83 8.31
N PRO A 44 11.84 -12.42 8.39
CA PRO A 44 10.72 -11.95 7.60
C PRO A 44 10.37 -10.49 7.91
N GLU A 45 10.25 -9.67 6.87
CA GLU A 45 9.82 -8.27 6.98
C GLU A 45 8.73 -7.97 5.95
N THR A 46 7.78 -7.13 6.33
CA THR A 46 6.77 -6.59 5.41
C THR A 46 7.45 -5.68 4.38
N ILE A 47 6.96 -5.67 3.15
CA ILE A 47 7.47 -4.78 2.12
C ILE A 47 6.81 -3.41 2.27
N TRP A 48 7.39 -2.59 3.13
CA TRP A 48 7.02 -1.20 3.42
C TRP A 48 8.21 -0.38 3.91
N GLU A 49 8.11 0.94 3.83
CA GLU A 49 9.23 1.87 4.11
C GLU A 49 9.65 1.95 5.59
N GLN A 50 8.83 1.48 6.52
CA GLN A 50 9.19 1.50 7.94
C GLN A 50 10.10 0.33 8.34
N GLY A 51 10.10 -0.76 7.54
CA GLY A 51 10.80 -2.00 7.90
C GLY A 51 10.10 -2.81 9.00
N GLY A 52 10.60 -4.02 9.26
CA GLY A 52 9.99 -4.96 10.20
C GLY A 52 8.63 -5.50 9.74
N ILE A 53 7.95 -6.23 10.63
CA ILE A 53 6.60 -6.77 10.38
C ILE A 53 5.55 -5.70 10.66
N TYR A 54 4.62 -5.51 9.72
CA TYR A 54 3.48 -4.60 9.89
C TYR A 54 2.58 -5.02 11.04
N THR A 55 2.25 -4.06 11.90
CA THR A 55 1.36 -4.29 13.05
C THR A 55 -0.08 -3.93 12.68
N TYR A 56 -0.93 -4.95 12.57
CA TYR A 56 -2.36 -4.77 12.36
C TYR A 56 -3.07 -4.43 13.66
N LEU A 57 -3.81 -3.33 13.68
CA LEU A 57 -4.63 -2.96 14.82
C LEU A 57 -5.73 -4.00 15.05
N THR A 58 -5.99 -4.31 16.32
CA THR A 58 -7.10 -5.18 16.76
C THR A 58 -8.40 -4.41 16.99
N ALA A 59 -8.30 -3.11 17.23
CA ALA A 59 -9.41 -2.16 17.34
C ALA A 59 -9.08 -0.89 16.56
N ALA A 60 -10.09 -0.23 16.02
CA ALA A 60 -9.91 1.04 15.31
C ALA A 60 -9.42 2.13 16.27
N SER A 61 -8.49 2.94 15.81
CA SER A 61 -7.89 4.06 16.55
C SER A 61 -7.88 5.32 15.69
N THR A 62 -7.97 6.47 16.33
CA THR A 62 -7.61 7.73 15.71
C THR A 62 -6.12 7.76 15.38
N VAL A 63 -5.74 8.56 14.39
CA VAL A 63 -4.36 8.66 13.91
C VAL A 63 -3.86 10.09 13.92
N TYR A 64 -2.56 10.24 14.04
CA TYR A 64 -1.80 11.49 13.91
C TYR A 64 -0.94 11.40 12.65
N VAL A 65 -0.70 12.57 12.06
CA VAL A 65 0.29 12.74 10.99
C VAL A 65 1.45 13.55 11.56
N TYR A 66 2.62 12.95 11.60
CA TYR A 66 3.84 13.56 12.16
C TYR A 66 4.90 13.73 11.06
N GLY A 67 5.45 14.95 10.95
CA GLY A 67 6.57 15.29 10.08
C GLY A 67 7.89 15.23 10.84
N ALA A 68 8.88 14.51 10.33
CA ALA A 68 10.21 14.44 10.95
C ALA A 68 11.07 15.68 10.67
N ASP A 69 10.69 16.52 9.71
CA ASP A 69 11.37 17.78 9.38
C ASP A 69 10.45 18.96 9.66
N VAL A 70 10.98 20.04 10.24
CA VAL A 70 10.24 21.26 10.59
C VAL A 70 9.62 21.96 9.38
N GLU A 71 10.11 21.67 8.17
CA GLU A 71 9.54 22.18 6.92
C GLU A 71 8.29 21.41 6.48
N ASP A 72 8.00 20.25 7.10
CA ASP A 72 6.74 19.55 6.98
C ASP A 72 5.79 20.04 8.09
N GLY A 73 4.77 20.79 7.71
CA GLY A 73 3.82 21.38 8.64
C GLY A 73 2.99 22.48 7.97
N ALA A 74 2.01 23.03 8.67
CA ALA A 74 0.96 23.92 8.13
C ALA A 74 1.49 25.11 7.29
N ALA A 75 2.65 25.66 7.62
CA ALA A 75 3.25 26.81 6.94
C ALA A 75 4.60 26.49 6.27
N GLY A 76 5.06 25.23 6.31
CA GLY A 76 6.36 24.82 5.82
C GLY A 76 6.45 24.78 4.29
N THR A 77 7.68 24.56 3.81
CA THR A 77 7.99 24.40 2.37
C THR A 77 7.71 23.00 1.86
N GLY A 78 7.68 21.99 2.76
CA GLY A 78 7.39 20.58 2.51
C GLY A 78 5.90 20.25 2.56
N ALA A 79 5.57 19.05 3.03
CA ALA A 79 4.19 18.57 3.16
C ALA A 79 3.40 19.42 4.19
N ARG A 80 2.21 19.89 3.82
CA ARG A 80 1.33 20.65 4.70
C ARG A 80 0.14 19.84 5.18
N THR A 81 -0.46 19.09 4.28
CA THR A 81 -1.55 18.19 4.60
C THR A 81 -1.34 16.83 3.96
N VAL A 82 -1.82 15.80 4.62
CA VAL A 82 -1.75 14.40 4.16
C VAL A 82 -3.14 13.79 4.21
N THR A 83 -3.56 13.16 3.13
CA THR A 83 -4.76 12.33 3.11
C THR A 83 -4.39 10.91 3.52
N VAL A 84 -5.07 10.38 4.51
CA VAL A 84 -4.95 9.00 5.00
C VAL A 84 -6.14 8.22 4.51
N GLN A 85 -5.90 7.10 3.83
CA GLN A 85 -6.92 6.18 3.33
C GLN A 85 -6.84 4.85 4.05
N GLY A 86 -7.99 4.33 4.46
CA GLY A 86 -8.05 3.11 5.24
C GLY A 86 -9.46 2.56 5.40
N LEU A 87 -9.65 1.74 6.42
CA LEU A 87 -10.93 1.14 6.76
C LEU A 87 -11.26 1.44 8.23
N ASP A 88 -12.55 1.67 8.49
CA ASP A 88 -13.09 1.80 9.84
C ASP A 88 -13.21 0.45 10.58
N ALA A 89 -13.79 0.44 11.80
CA ALA A 89 -14.01 -0.76 12.60
C ALA A 89 -14.92 -1.80 11.92
N ASN A 90 -15.76 -1.38 10.98
CA ASN A 90 -16.66 -2.23 10.21
C ASN A 90 -16.06 -2.66 8.86
N TYR A 91 -14.82 -2.25 8.57
CA TYR A 91 -14.14 -2.44 7.29
C TYR A 91 -14.76 -1.64 6.12
N ASN A 92 -15.49 -0.57 6.40
CA ASN A 92 -15.90 0.37 5.38
C ASN A 92 -14.73 1.29 5.01
N ALA A 93 -14.62 1.63 3.72
CA ALA A 93 -13.59 2.54 3.26
C ALA A 93 -13.81 3.95 3.82
N ILE A 94 -12.75 4.51 4.40
CA ILE A 94 -12.72 5.87 4.93
C ILE A 94 -11.45 6.58 4.51
N GLU A 95 -11.54 7.90 4.41
CA GLU A 95 -10.37 8.77 4.25
C GLU A 95 -10.54 10.06 5.06
N GLU A 96 -9.43 10.65 5.44
CA GLU A 96 -9.39 11.95 6.11
C GLU A 96 -8.10 12.68 5.74
N THR A 97 -8.21 13.99 5.48
CA THR A 97 -7.05 14.85 5.23
C THR A 97 -6.71 15.59 6.52
N LEU A 98 -5.47 15.42 6.98
CA LEU A 98 -4.96 15.96 8.24
C LEU A 98 -3.81 16.92 7.95
N THR A 99 -3.69 17.95 8.76
CA THR A 99 -2.50 18.81 8.78
C THR A 99 -1.35 18.05 9.43
N VAL A 100 -0.16 18.13 8.82
CA VAL A 100 1.06 17.57 9.41
C VAL A 100 1.33 18.30 10.74
N ASP A 101 1.64 17.54 11.79
CA ASP A 101 1.80 17.99 13.18
C ASP A 101 0.58 18.77 13.75
N GLY A 102 -0.59 18.53 13.16
CA GLY A 102 -1.86 19.11 13.56
C GLY A 102 -2.66 18.25 14.53
N ALA A 103 -3.96 18.45 14.51
CA ALA A 103 -4.89 17.70 15.34
C ALA A 103 -4.97 16.22 14.95
N VAL A 104 -5.34 15.38 15.92
CA VAL A 104 -5.68 13.98 15.70
C VAL A 104 -6.88 13.84 14.74
N SER A 105 -6.95 12.74 13.99
CA SER A 105 -8.08 12.45 13.12
C SER A 105 -9.42 12.42 13.87
N THR A 106 -10.48 12.80 13.22
CA THR A 106 -11.85 12.64 13.72
C THR A 106 -12.37 11.22 13.46
N LYS A 107 -11.87 10.57 12.41
CA LYS A 107 -12.19 9.19 12.07
C LYS A 107 -11.24 8.22 12.76
N SER A 108 -11.74 7.03 13.06
CA SER A 108 -10.96 5.93 13.62
C SER A 108 -10.68 4.89 12.56
N PHE A 109 -9.40 4.54 12.38
CA PHE A 109 -8.90 3.61 11.38
C PHE A 109 -8.57 2.26 12.03
N LEU A 110 -9.13 1.17 11.50
CA LEU A 110 -8.72 -0.20 11.82
C LEU A 110 -7.59 -0.65 10.88
N ARG A 111 -7.59 -0.14 9.65
CA ARG A 111 -6.55 -0.34 8.63
C ARG A 111 -6.17 0.98 8.01
N VAL A 112 -4.88 1.16 7.78
CA VAL A 112 -4.34 2.21 6.90
C VAL A 112 -3.59 1.50 5.79
N PHE A 113 -3.96 1.74 4.54
CA PHE A 113 -3.33 1.10 3.40
C PHE A 113 -2.75 2.09 2.39
N ARG A 114 -2.95 3.37 2.60
CA ARG A 114 -2.33 4.45 1.82
C ARG A 114 -2.38 5.76 2.57
N ALA A 115 -1.33 6.55 2.43
CA ALA A 115 -1.33 7.96 2.74
C ALA A 115 -0.54 8.72 1.67
N PHE A 116 -0.93 9.95 1.37
CA PHE A 116 -0.24 10.78 0.39
C PHE A 116 -0.34 12.26 0.74
N VAL A 117 0.65 13.03 0.32
CA VAL A 117 0.69 14.49 0.48
C VAL A 117 -0.44 15.09 -0.37
N ALA A 118 -1.40 15.73 0.28
CA ALA A 118 -2.53 16.37 -0.36
C ALA A 118 -2.24 17.84 -0.69
N SER A 119 -1.45 18.52 0.13
CA SER A 119 -0.92 19.83 -0.17
C SER A 119 0.49 20.00 0.38
N ALA A 120 1.32 20.77 -0.33
CA ALA A 120 2.69 21.07 0.04
C ALA A 120 3.03 22.54 -0.23
N GLY A 121 4.15 22.98 0.32
CA GLY A 121 4.75 24.27 0.00
C GLY A 121 5.56 24.20 -1.30
N SER A 122 6.60 25.04 -1.38
CA SER A 122 7.42 25.19 -2.59
C SER A 122 8.17 23.93 -3.03
N LEU A 123 8.38 22.95 -2.14
CA LEU A 123 9.01 21.67 -2.47
C LEU A 123 8.08 20.71 -3.21
N GLN A 124 6.76 20.93 -3.18
CA GLN A 124 5.74 20.12 -3.83
C GLN A 124 5.71 18.64 -3.40
N THR A 125 6.34 18.32 -2.27
CA THR A 125 6.43 16.99 -1.66
C THR A 125 6.77 17.13 -0.17
N ASN A 126 6.97 16.01 0.55
CA ASN A 126 7.50 16.02 1.91
C ASN A 126 9.02 16.28 1.91
N LYS A 127 9.51 16.98 2.93
CA LYS A 127 10.91 17.28 3.17
C LYS A 127 11.61 16.20 4.00
N GLY A 128 10.95 15.75 5.05
CA GLY A 128 11.36 14.64 5.91
C GLY A 128 10.45 13.43 5.76
N ASP A 129 10.70 12.40 6.53
CA ASP A 129 9.77 11.29 6.67
C ASP A 129 8.48 11.77 7.34
N VAL A 130 7.33 11.33 6.82
CA VAL A 130 6.02 11.60 7.43
C VAL A 130 5.42 10.29 7.92
N LEU A 131 5.10 10.23 9.21
CA LEU A 131 4.55 9.04 9.87
C LEU A 131 3.06 9.21 10.14
N ILE A 132 2.30 8.18 9.85
CA ILE A 132 0.91 8.02 10.28
C ILE A 132 0.91 7.01 11.43
N SER A 133 0.54 7.46 12.64
CA SER A 133 0.68 6.68 13.87
C SER A 133 -0.49 6.87 14.82
N THR A 134 -0.62 5.95 15.80
CA THR A 134 -1.73 5.97 16.77
C THR A 134 -1.49 6.94 17.95
N ALA A 135 -0.31 7.53 18.06
CA ALA A 135 -0.01 8.56 19.07
C ALA A 135 0.75 9.72 18.43
N ALA A 136 0.72 10.86 19.09
CA ALA A 136 1.38 12.08 18.64
C ALA A 136 2.91 11.91 18.49
N SER A 137 3.54 12.79 17.72
CA SER A 137 5.00 12.82 17.51
C SER A 137 5.58 11.50 16.99
N GLY A 138 4.84 10.80 16.14
CA GLY A 138 5.26 9.51 15.57
C GLY A 138 5.27 8.34 16.57
N GLY A 139 4.68 8.52 17.76
CA GLY A 139 4.60 7.50 18.80
C GLY A 139 3.52 6.45 18.55
N GLY A 140 3.40 5.50 19.50
CA GLY A 140 2.43 4.39 19.38
C GLY A 140 2.77 3.43 18.23
N THR A 141 1.74 2.91 17.57
CA THR A 141 1.90 2.03 16.41
C THR A 141 1.97 2.87 15.14
N VAL A 142 3.07 2.77 14.40
CA VAL A 142 3.19 3.33 13.03
C VAL A 142 2.37 2.46 12.09
N LEU A 143 1.46 3.08 11.34
CA LEU A 143 0.55 2.44 10.41
C LEU A 143 0.92 2.70 8.94
N ALA A 144 1.63 3.78 8.67
CA ALA A 144 2.13 4.11 7.34
C ALA A 144 3.27 5.11 7.44
N LYS A 145 4.14 5.14 6.43
CA LYS A 145 5.27 6.05 6.32
C LYS A 145 5.39 6.55 4.89
N ILE A 146 5.48 7.87 4.74
CA ILE A 146 5.88 8.53 3.50
C ILE A 146 7.35 8.88 3.67
N SER A 147 8.21 8.17 2.98
CA SER A 147 9.65 8.31 3.14
C SER A 147 10.25 9.39 2.26
N THR A 148 11.51 9.66 2.50
CA THR A 148 12.40 10.37 1.60
C THR A 148 13.40 9.41 0.96
N VAL A 149 13.97 9.79 -0.18
CA VAL A 149 15.05 9.05 -0.85
C VAL A 149 16.17 10.02 -1.25
N GLY A 150 17.37 9.50 -1.31
CA GLY A 150 18.55 10.25 -1.73
C GLY A 150 19.60 10.40 -0.63
N THR A 151 20.83 10.62 -1.07
CA THR A 151 21.98 10.97 -0.24
C THR A 151 22.51 12.31 -0.74
N GLY A 152 22.47 13.32 0.10
CA GLY A 152 22.80 14.70 -0.31
C GLY A 152 21.57 15.53 -0.62
N THR A 153 21.02 15.44 -1.82
CA THR A 153 19.68 16.00 -2.10
C THR A 153 18.64 14.96 -1.78
N VAL A 154 17.79 15.24 -0.78
CA VAL A 154 16.72 14.36 -0.35
C VAL A 154 15.43 14.73 -1.05
N TYR A 155 14.76 13.74 -1.63
CA TYR A 155 13.47 13.91 -2.28
C TYR A 155 12.39 13.15 -1.51
N GLY A 156 11.28 13.84 -1.18
CA GLY A 156 10.10 13.22 -0.64
C GLY A 156 9.40 12.36 -1.70
N GLN A 157 8.86 11.23 -1.28
CA GLN A 157 8.12 10.33 -2.17
C GLN A 157 6.66 10.75 -2.38
N GLY A 158 6.16 11.67 -1.57
CA GLY A 158 4.81 12.21 -1.65
C GLY A 158 3.70 11.23 -1.31
N GLN A 159 4.00 9.94 -1.18
CA GLN A 159 3.03 8.90 -0.79
C GLN A 159 3.72 7.68 -0.18
N THR A 160 2.92 6.83 0.46
CA THR A 160 3.39 5.58 1.06
C THR A 160 3.72 4.53 0.02
N ASN A 161 4.81 3.79 0.24
CA ASN A 161 5.18 2.57 -0.45
C ASN A 161 4.91 1.38 0.48
N LEU A 162 3.73 0.78 0.36
CA LEU A 162 3.18 -0.17 1.32
C LEU A 162 2.48 -1.32 0.57
N ALA A 163 3.14 -2.50 0.45
CA ALA A 163 2.64 -3.66 -0.26
C ALA A 163 1.69 -4.48 0.61
N LEU A 164 0.65 -3.83 1.10
CA LEU A 164 -0.46 -4.48 1.79
C LEU A 164 -1.80 -3.81 1.44
N TYR A 165 -2.87 -4.56 1.62
CA TYR A 165 -4.23 -4.09 1.41
C TYR A 165 -5.21 -4.95 2.22
N THR A 166 -6.38 -4.42 2.49
CA THR A 166 -7.49 -5.16 3.08
C THR A 166 -8.72 -4.98 2.22
N ILE A 167 -9.37 -6.07 1.85
CA ILE A 167 -10.61 -6.04 1.05
C ILE A 167 -11.72 -5.42 1.90
N PRO A 168 -12.33 -4.31 1.47
CA PRO A 168 -13.41 -3.66 2.21
C PRO A 168 -14.63 -4.55 2.40
N ALA A 169 -15.46 -4.23 3.40
CA ALA A 169 -16.78 -4.85 3.57
C ALA A 169 -17.63 -4.64 2.31
N GLY A 170 -18.45 -5.63 1.95
CA GLY A 170 -19.32 -5.60 0.78
C GLY A 170 -18.60 -5.77 -0.57
N LYS A 171 -17.27 -6.03 -0.56
CA LYS A 171 -16.49 -6.23 -1.78
C LYS A 171 -15.91 -7.65 -1.85
N THR A 172 -15.66 -8.11 -3.06
CA THR A 172 -14.82 -9.29 -3.34
C THR A 172 -13.59 -8.81 -4.11
N GLY A 173 -12.40 -9.21 -3.67
CA GLY A 173 -11.16 -8.95 -4.38
C GLY A 173 -10.79 -10.09 -5.32
N TYR A 174 -10.21 -9.75 -6.47
CA TYR A 174 -9.64 -10.69 -7.44
C TYR A 174 -8.20 -10.28 -7.72
N LEU A 175 -7.26 -11.04 -7.16
CA LEU A 175 -5.83 -10.80 -7.36
C LEU A 175 -5.40 -11.29 -8.73
N LYS A 176 -4.88 -10.37 -9.57
CA LYS A 176 -4.52 -10.61 -10.97
C LYS A 176 -3.05 -10.95 -11.17
N ASN A 177 -2.19 -10.24 -10.48
CA ASN A 177 -0.74 -10.39 -10.59
C ASN A 177 -0.03 -10.01 -9.30
N TRP A 178 1.21 -10.39 -9.22
CA TRP A 178 2.13 -10.03 -8.17
C TRP A 178 3.56 -9.98 -8.71
N ASN A 179 4.30 -8.95 -8.33
CA ASN A 179 5.67 -8.71 -8.77
C ASN A 179 6.58 -8.50 -7.57
N VAL A 180 7.82 -8.93 -7.69
CA VAL A 180 8.90 -8.70 -6.72
C VAL A 180 10.13 -8.22 -7.45
N GLY A 181 10.65 -7.07 -7.03
CA GLY A 181 11.90 -6.49 -7.52
C GLY A 181 12.95 -6.49 -6.43
N VAL A 182 14.16 -6.92 -6.76
CA VAL A 182 15.32 -7.01 -5.86
C VAL A 182 16.41 -6.07 -6.36
N GLY A 183 16.86 -5.15 -5.51
CA GLY A 183 17.78 -4.08 -5.89
C GLY A 183 19.24 -4.51 -6.09
N GLY A 184 19.66 -5.64 -5.54
CA GLY A 184 21.03 -6.18 -5.69
C GLY A 184 21.08 -7.31 -6.71
N TYR A 185 22.13 -7.32 -7.56
CA TYR A 185 22.25 -8.32 -8.64
C TYR A 185 22.60 -9.73 -8.13
N ASN A 186 23.23 -9.81 -6.93
CA ASN A 186 23.66 -11.07 -6.33
C ASN A 186 22.89 -11.42 -5.05
N ASP A 187 21.81 -10.68 -4.77
CA ASP A 187 21.02 -10.92 -3.58
C ASP A 187 19.99 -12.02 -3.85
N SER A 188 19.91 -12.99 -2.94
CA SER A 188 18.88 -14.01 -2.95
C SER A 188 17.76 -13.62 -1.98
N VAL A 189 16.55 -13.59 -2.45
CA VAL A 189 15.35 -13.18 -1.72
C VAL A 189 14.27 -14.24 -1.84
N THR A 190 13.71 -14.65 -0.71
CA THR A 190 12.42 -15.38 -0.69
C THR A 190 11.32 -14.40 -0.31
N ALA A 191 10.41 -14.15 -1.23
CA ALA A 191 9.23 -13.32 -1.01
C ALA A 191 7.97 -14.17 -0.93
N ASN A 192 7.10 -13.85 0.01
CA ASN A 192 5.84 -14.55 0.25
C ASN A 192 4.67 -13.58 0.15
N LEU A 193 3.66 -13.97 -0.62
CA LEU A 193 2.36 -13.32 -0.62
C LEU A 193 1.47 -14.03 0.40
N TYR A 194 1.04 -13.28 1.42
CA TYR A 194 0.18 -13.79 2.48
C TYR A 194 -1.24 -13.25 2.37
N THR A 195 -2.19 -14.05 2.82
CA THR A 195 -3.56 -13.58 3.10
C THR A 195 -4.01 -14.03 4.47
N ARG A 196 -4.89 -13.21 5.08
CA ARG A 196 -5.50 -13.47 6.37
C ARG A 196 -6.98 -13.10 6.32
N GLU A 197 -7.84 -14.10 6.47
CA GLU A 197 -9.30 -13.93 6.42
C GLU A 197 -9.87 -13.89 7.85
N ILE A 198 -10.80 -12.96 8.12
CA ILE A 198 -11.45 -12.85 9.44
C ILE A 198 -12.18 -14.13 9.80
N GLY A 199 -12.91 -14.73 8.86
CA GLY A 199 -13.67 -15.96 9.07
C GLY A 199 -12.80 -17.20 9.38
N ASN A 200 -11.49 -17.11 9.21
CA ASN A 200 -10.52 -18.21 9.38
C ASN A 200 -9.55 -17.98 10.55
N GLY A 201 -10.00 -17.29 11.62
CA GLY A 201 -9.24 -17.11 12.85
C GLY A 201 -8.06 -16.13 12.72
N LEU A 202 -8.05 -15.26 11.71
CA LEU A 202 -7.00 -14.25 11.50
C LEU A 202 -5.58 -14.85 11.34
N ILE A 203 -5.47 -16.05 10.79
CA ILE A 203 -4.19 -16.71 10.55
C ILE A 203 -3.68 -16.34 9.16
N PHE A 204 -2.45 -15.83 9.08
CA PHE A 204 -1.78 -15.63 7.81
C PHE A 204 -1.45 -16.97 7.15
N ARG A 205 -1.83 -17.09 5.90
CA ARG A 205 -1.52 -18.24 5.04
C ARG A 205 -0.81 -17.77 3.79
N THR A 206 0.29 -18.43 3.45
CA THR A 206 0.98 -18.21 2.19
C THR A 206 0.06 -18.60 1.03
N ARG A 207 -0.04 -17.69 0.05
CA ARG A 207 -0.77 -17.91 -1.21
C ARG A 207 0.17 -18.18 -2.36
N ASP A 208 1.33 -17.52 -2.35
CA ASP A 208 2.36 -17.74 -3.36
C ASP A 208 3.74 -17.43 -2.77
N VAL A 209 4.79 -18.00 -3.38
CA VAL A 209 6.18 -17.81 -2.99
C VAL A 209 7.01 -17.55 -4.24
N MET A 210 7.90 -16.58 -4.18
CA MET A 210 8.92 -16.35 -5.20
C MET A 210 10.31 -16.37 -4.57
N ASP A 211 11.18 -17.25 -5.09
CA ASP A 211 12.61 -17.19 -4.86
C ASP A 211 13.24 -16.38 -6.00
N VAL A 212 13.78 -15.22 -5.66
CA VAL A 212 14.25 -14.21 -6.62
C VAL A 212 15.76 -14.07 -6.49
N PRO A 213 16.55 -14.51 -7.47
CA PRO A 213 18.01 -14.40 -7.46
C PRO A 213 18.50 -13.02 -7.97
N GLY A 214 17.73 -11.96 -7.75
CA GLY A 214 17.99 -10.59 -8.23
C GLY A 214 17.06 -10.19 -9.39
N GLY A 215 16.96 -8.88 -9.62
CA GLY A 215 16.14 -8.32 -10.70
C GLY A 215 14.63 -8.30 -10.40
N LEU A 216 13.82 -8.34 -11.45
CA LEU A 216 12.35 -8.28 -11.37
C LEU A 216 11.74 -9.62 -11.77
N HIS A 217 10.90 -10.14 -10.91
CA HIS A 217 10.12 -11.34 -11.15
C HIS A 217 8.62 -11.04 -11.06
N GLN A 218 7.84 -11.64 -11.97
CA GLN A 218 6.40 -11.43 -12.09
C GLN A 218 5.66 -12.76 -12.08
N ARG A 219 4.54 -12.77 -11.37
CA ARG A 219 3.52 -13.82 -11.41
C ARG A 219 2.21 -13.23 -11.91
N ILE A 220 1.72 -13.74 -13.04
CA ILE A 220 0.40 -13.41 -13.58
C ILE A 220 -0.51 -14.62 -13.34
N TYR A 221 -1.69 -14.39 -12.78
CA TYR A 221 -2.68 -15.42 -12.53
C TYR A 221 -3.70 -15.42 -13.67
N GLU A 222 -3.65 -16.44 -14.53
CA GLU A 222 -4.65 -16.64 -15.62
C GLU A 222 -6.07 -16.69 -15.05
N VAL A 223 -6.23 -17.39 -13.92
CA VAL A 223 -7.44 -17.33 -13.10
C VAL A 223 -7.14 -16.54 -11.85
N PRO A 224 -7.69 -15.33 -11.68
CA PRO A 224 -7.43 -14.51 -10.50
C PRO A 224 -7.82 -15.20 -9.21
N PHE A 225 -7.02 -15.02 -8.14
CA PHE A 225 -7.38 -15.51 -6.81
C PHE A 225 -8.53 -14.68 -6.25
N ARG A 226 -9.62 -15.35 -5.94
CA ARG A 226 -10.75 -14.74 -5.24
C ARG A 226 -10.43 -14.55 -3.75
N LEU A 227 -10.61 -13.34 -3.27
CA LEU A 227 -10.38 -12.93 -1.88
C LEU A 227 -11.69 -12.39 -1.30
N PRO A 228 -12.24 -13.00 -0.25
CA PRO A 228 -13.44 -12.51 0.40
C PRO A 228 -13.25 -11.10 0.98
N GLU A 229 -14.37 -10.42 1.29
CA GLU A 229 -14.32 -9.20 2.08
C GLU A 229 -13.54 -9.40 3.39
N LYS A 230 -12.95 -8.31 3.90
CA LYS A 230 -12.22 -8.28 5.18
C LYS A 230 -10.99 -9.20 5.19
N THR A 231 -10.47 -9.55 4.02
CA THR A 231 -9.21 -10.29 3.87
C THR A 231 -8.05 -9.30 3.83
N ASP A 232 -7.10 -9.46 4.75
CA ASP A 232 -5.81 -8.77 4.68
C ASP A 232 -4.89 -9.49 3.68
N ILE A 233 -4.19 -8.71 2.84
CA ILE A 233 -3.17 -9.16 1.89
C ILE A 233 -1.88 -8.45 2.27
N GLU A 234 -0.77 -9.18 2.30
CA GLU A 234 0.53 -8.64 2.67
C GLU A 234 1.66 -9.37 1.93
N VAL A 235 2.66 -8.63 1.48
CA VAL A 235 3.90 -9.21 0.98
C VAL A 235 4.98 -9.07 2.05
N ARG A 236 5.65 -10.20 2.37
CA ARG A 236 6.82 -10.26 3.23
C ARG A 236 7.98 -10.89 2.48
N ALA A 237 9.20 -10.49 2.84
CA ALA A 237 10.40 -11.09 2.28
C ALA A 237 11.46 -11.34 3.33
N ILE A 238 12.40 -12.23 2.98
CA ILE A 238 13.65 -12.51 3.69
C ILE A 238 14.77 -12.37 2.67
N ALA A 239 15.85 -11.71 3.05
CA ALA A 239 17.05 -11.58 2.23
C ALA A 239 18.30 -11.97 3.02
N SER A 240 19.40 -12.29 2.33
CA SER A 240 20.68 -12.67 2.96
C SER A 240 21.39 -11.51 3.63
N ALA A 241 21.15 -10.27 3.20
CA ALA A 241 21.75 -9.04 3.71
C ALA A 241 20.73 -7.90 3.56
N GLY A 242 21.04 -6.71 4.09
CA GLY A 242 20.16 -5.53 3.99
C GLY A 242 19.86 -5.13 2.53
N THR A 243 18.91 -5.79 1.91
CA THR A 243 18.58 -5.70 0.49
C THR A 243 17.33 -4.85 0.28
N THR A 244 17.40 -3.92 -0.67
CA THR A 244 16.20 -3.18 -1.09
C THR A 244 15.27 -4.10 -1.88
N ILE A 245 14.04 -4.23 -1.41
CA ILE A 245 12.99 -5.02 -2.07
C ILE A 245 11.79 -4.13 -2.35
N SER A 246 11.27 -4.24 -3.57
CA SER A 246 9.99 -3.67 -3.97
C SER A 246 9.00 -4.78 -4.32
N SER A 247 7.71 -4.51 -4.14
CA SER A 247 6.66 -5.43 -4.56
C SER A 247 5.44 -4.67 -5.00
N THR A 248 4.77 -5.20 -6.03
CA THR A 248 3.48 -4.67 -6.51
C THR A 248 2.48 -5.79 -6.69
N PHE A 249 1.21 -5.50 -6.51
CA PHE A 249 0.13 -6.40 -6.89
C PHE A 249 -1.11 -5.63 -7.34
N ASP A 250 -1.88 -6.23 -8.26
CA ASP A 250 -3.11 -5.66 -8.77
C ASP A 250 -4.32 -6.50 -8.38
N LEU A 251 -5.36 -5.79 -7.94
CA LEU A 251 -6.65 -6.36 -7.57
C LEU A 251 -7.76 -5.71 -8.39
N ILE A 252 -8.76 -6.49 -8.74
CA ILE A 252 -10.07 -5.97 -9.12
C ILE A 252 -10.99 -6.18 -7.91
N LEU A 253 -11.58 -5.11 -7.40
CA LEU A 253 -12.66 -5.18 -6.41
C LEU A 253 -13.99 -5.18 -7.14
N VAL A 254 -14.88 -6.07 -6.71
CA VAL A 254 -16.24 -6.17 -7.26
C VAL A 254 -17.22 -6.09 -6.11
N ASP A 255 -18.30 -5.33 -6.29
CA ASP A 255 -19.41 -5.25 -5.34
C ASP A 255 -20.10 -6.62 -5.20
N LYS A 256 -20.57 -6.94 -4.00
CA LYS A 256 -21.35 -8.16 -3.73
C LYS A 256 -22.82 -7.98 -4.10
#